data_cb38d54042f0463dfe8b77e03505ce28
#
_entry.id   cb38d54042f0463dfe8b77e03505ce28
#
_cell.length_a   1.000
_cell.length_b   1.000
_cell.length_c   1.000
_cell.angle_alpha   90.00
_cell.angle_beta   90.00
_cell.angle_gamma   90.00
#
_symmetry.space_group_name_H-M   'P 1'
#
loop_
_entity.id
_entity.type
_entity.pdbx_description
1 polymer ?
#
loop_
_entity_poly.entity_id
_entity_poly.type
_entity_poly.pdbx_seq_one_letter_code
_entity_poly.pdbx_strand_id
1 'polypeptide(L)'
;MESKVGNCTSGFQRSSTSDDDSGCALEEYVWVPPGLRPEQVQLYFAYLSEEKVPYVNSPGEKYRIKQLFYQLPPHDNEVRYCQSLNEEEKKELQLFSAQRKKEALGRGSVKLLPRAIMHALCEQCGTKINGGEIAVFASRAGPAALWHPSCFVCYTCNQLLVDLIYFFQVGNIHCGRHHAELLKPRCSACDEIIFADECTEAEGRHWHMKHFCCLECETILGGQRYIMKDGHPLCCGCFESLYAEYCETCGEHIGLDHAQMTYDGQHWHATETCFSFCSLKRLQKERLYGKKQSNSRSVQAISPVVSSNELQIPWSFKHSR
;
A
#
# COMPACT_ATOMS: atom_id res chain seq x y z
N MET A 1 24.06 -29.66 -5.12
CA MET A 1 23.64 -29.00 -6.37
C MET A 1 23.35 -27.55 -6.02
N GLU A 2 24.34 -26.70 -6.22
CA GLU A 2 24.27 -25.25 -5.91
C GLU A 2 23.65 -24.55 -7.11
N SER A 3 22.52 -23.91 -6.91
CA SER A 3 21.90 -23.05 -7.91
C SER A 3 22.42 -21.62 -7.77
N LYS A 4 23.23 -21.23 -8.76
CA LYS A 4 23.74 -19.86 -8.93
C LYS A 4 22.57 -18.90 -9.21
N VAL A 5 22.38 -17.94 -8.32
CA VAL A 5 21.54 -16.74 -8.55
C VAL A 5 22.31 -15.82 -9.49
N GLY A 6 21.83 -15.70 -10.72
CA GLY A 6 22.38 -14.78 -11.71
C GLY A 6 22.00 -13.34 -11.41
N ASN A 7 23.02 -12.51 -11.20
CA ASN A 7 22.91 -11.06 -11.08
C ASN A 7 22.55 -10.44 -12.45
N CYS A 8 21.29 -10.08 -12.69
CA CYS A 8 20.89 -9.27 -13.83
C CYS A 8 21.01 -7.78 -13.50
N THR A 9 22.20 -7.25 -13.58
CA THR A 9 22.41 -5.81 -13.71
C THR A 9 22.34 -5.44 -15.20
N SER A 10 21.16 -5.08 -15.69
CA SER A 10 21.03 -4.43 -16.99
C SER A 10 21.52 -2.99 -16.87
N GLY A 11 22.70 -2.73 -17.42
CA GLY A 11 23.31 -1.42 -17.45
C GLY A 11 22.49 -0.43 -18.26
N PHE A 12 22.06 0.64 -17.60
CA PHE A 12 21.69 1.87 -18.28
C PHE A 12 22.98 2.51 -18.80
N GLN A 13 23.15 2.54 -20.13
CA GLN A 13 24.26 3.20 -20.76
C GLN A 13 24.30 4.68 -20.37
N ARG A 14 25.41 5.07 -19.75
CA ARG A 14 25.80 6.47 -19.58
C ARG A 14 26.14 7.04 -20.96
N SER A 15 25.39 8.03 -21.42
CA SER A 15 25.87 8.92 -22.47
C SER A 15 26.81 9.94 -21.83
N SER A 16 28.09 9.74 -22.05
CA SER A 16 29.13 10.69 -21.72
C SER A 16 29.14 11.81 -22.75
N THR A 17 28.87 13.03 -22.32
CA THR A 17 29.31 14.25 -23.03
C THR A 17 30.11 15.12 -22.10
N SER A 18 31.38 15.19 -22.43
CA SER A 18 32.44 16.20 -22.25
C SER A 18 32.47 17.16 -21.05
N ASP A 19 33.59 17.06 -20.34
CA ASP A 19 34.44 18.10 -19.77
C ASP A 19 33.79 19.22 -18.95
N ASP A 20 33.90 19.06 -17.63
CA ASP A 20 34.44 20.07 -16.72
C ASP A 20 34.67 19.41 -15.34
N ASP A 21 35.72 19.86 -14.64
CA ASP A 21 36.31 19.38 -13.39
C ASP A 21 35.36 19.35 -12.15
N SER A 22 34.07 19.10 -12.37
CA SER A 22 32.99 18.98 -11.37
C SER A 22 32.66 17.51 -11.01
N GLY A 23 33.42 16.54 -11.53
CA GLY A 23 33.11 15.12 -11.45
C GLY A 23 33.08 14.54 -10.03
N CYS A 24 33.87 15.04 -9.13
CA CYS A 24 34.07 14.43 -7.80
C CYS A 24 32.87 14.60 -6.85
N ALA A 25 32.16 15.72 -6.88
CA ALA A 25 31.09 16.01 -5.95
C ALA A 25 29.77 15.28 -6.26
N LEU A 26 29.61 14.74 -7.48
CA LEU A 26 28.37 14.02 -7.89
C LEU A 26 28.48 12.50 -7.74
N GLU A 27 29.68 11.96 -7.54
CA GLU A 27 29.93 10.52 -7.34
C GLU A 27 29.41 10.01 -5.99
N GLU A 28 29.14 10.92 -5.05
CA GLU A 28 28.58 10.59 -3.75
C GLU A 28 27.08 10.18 -3.81
N TYR A 29 26.38 10.52 -4.89
CA TYR A 29 24.94 10.29 -5.04
C TYR A 29 24.63 9.23 -6.09
N VAL A 30 23.73 8.32 -5.79
CA VAL A 30 23.20 7.34 -6.79
C VAL A 30 22.24 7.97 -7.79
N TRP A 31 21.72 9.15 -7.46
CA TRP A 31 20.86 9.94 -8.32
C TRP A 31 20.90 11.41 -7.92
N VAL A 32 20.86 12.28 -8.92
CA VAL A 32 20.73 13.73 -8.76
C VAL A 32 19.70 14.27 -9.77
N PRO A 33 19.02 15.38 -9.46
CA PRO A 33 18.16 16.04 -10.44
C PRO A 33 18.95 16.45 -11.68
N PRO A 34 18.47 16.12 -12.88
CA PRO A 34 19.20 16.41 -14.12
C PRO A 34 19.34 17.92 -14.37
N GLY A 35 20.49 18.32 -14.90
CA GLY A 35 20.76 19.70 -15.33
C GLY A 35 21.13 20.67 -14.22
N LEU A 36 21.38 20.21 -13.00
CA LEU A 36 21.87 21.03 -11.90
C LEU A 36 23.40 21.03 -11.82
N ARG A 37 23.97 22.17 -11.43
CA ARG A 37 25.38 22.28 -11.04
C ARG A 37 25.55 21.71 -9.62
N PRO A 38 26.79 21.29 -9.22
CA PRO A 38 27.03 20.68 -7.91
C PRO A 38 26.47 21.46 -6.72
N GLU A 39 26.65 22.78 -6.71
CA GLU A 39 26.15 23.64 -5.64
C GLU A 39 24.60 23.64 -5.58
N GLN A 40 23.93 23.54 -6.72
CA GLN A 40 22.47 23.46 -6.81
C GLN A 40 21.95 22.09 -6.37
N VAL A 41 22.71 21.02 -6.57
CA VAL A 41 22.39 19.68 -6.06
C VAL A 41 22.40 19.68 -4.54
N GLN A 42 23.42 20.29 -3.92
CA GLN A 42 23.47 20.45 -2.47
C GLN A 42 22.29 21.27 -1.94
N LEU A 43 21.97 22.38 -2.60
CA LEU A 43 20.80 23.19 -2.25
C LEU A 43 19.48 22.40 -2.36
N TYR A 44 19.33 21.57 -3.38
CA TYR A 44 18.14 20.73 -3.54
C TYR A 44 18.02 19.71 -2.40
N PHE A 45 19.09 19.00 -2.10
CA PHE A 45 19.09 17.99 -1.05
C PHE A 45 18.99 18.57 0.38
N ALA A 46 19.40 19.82 0.58
CA ALA A 46 19.21 20.51 1.86
C ALA A 46 17.74 20.69 2.27
N TYR A 47 16.80 20.61 1.30
CA TYR A 47 15.35 20.60 1.59
C TYR A 47 14.80 19.23 2.01
N LEU A 48 15.58 18.16 1.88
CA LEU A 48 15.17 16.79 2.20
C LEU A 48 15.75 16.36 3.55
N SER A 49 15.04 15.45 4.24
CA SER A 49 15.65 14.80 5.41
C SER A 49 16.81 13.89 4.97
N GLU A 50 17.84 13.78 5.78
CA GLU A 50 19.06 13.03 5.50
C GLU A 50 18.78 11.58 5.04
N GLU A 51 17.81 10.91 5.66
CA GLU A 51 17.34 9.55 5.32
C GLU A 51 16.68 9.42 3.93
N LYS A 52 16.41 10.54 3.26
CA LYS A 52 15.87 10.58 1.88
C LYS A 52 16.87 11.07 0.85
N VAL A 53 18.04 11.54 1.29
CA VAL A 53 19.11 11.95 0.36
C VAL A 53 19.81 10.70 -0.15
N PRO A 54 19.84 10.45 -1.47
CA PRO A 54 20.28 9.17 -2.04
C PRO A 54 21.80 9.09 -2.18
N TYR A 55 22.53 9.19 -1.05
CA TYR A 55 23.97 8.90 -1.03
C TYR A 55 24.22 7.41 -1.33
N VAL A 56 25.35 7.12 -1.95
CA VAL A 56 25.78 5.74 -2.24
C VAL A 56 25.86 4.92 -0.94
N ASN A 57 25.29 3.72 -0.94
CA ASN A 57 25.24 2.78 0.18
C ASN A 57 24.52 3.32 1.47
N SER A 58 23.71 4.34 1.34
CA SER A 58 22.98 4.99 2.45
C SER A 58 21.56 4.48 2.66
N PRO A 59 20.91 4.82 3.79
CA PRO A 59 19.47 4.64 3.98
C PRO A 59 18.66 5.35 2.89
N GLY A 60 19.10 6.51 2.39
CA GLY A 60 18.44 7.27 1.34
C GLY A 60 18.44 6.57 -0.02
N GLU A 61 19.51 5.84 -0.36
CA GLU A 61 19.51 4.96 -1.53
C GLU A 61 18.47 3.86 -1.41
N LYS A 62 18.41 3.18 -0.26
CA LYS A 62 17.43 2.13 0.01
C LYS A 62 16.01 2.69 -0.04
N TYR A 63 15.78 3.87 0.53
CA TYR A 63 14.51 4.58 0.44
C TYR A 63 14.13 4.85 -1.02
N ARG A 64 15.05 5.40 -1.82
CA ARG A 64 14.84 5.68 -3.24
C ARG A 64 14.47 4.41 -4.02
N ILE A 65 15.20 3.31 -3.84
CA ILE A 65 14.92 2.02 -4.49
C ILE A 65 13.52 1.52 -4.12
N LYS A 66 13.18 1.55 -2.82
CA LYS A 66 11.83 1.19 -2.35
C LYS A 66 10.75 2.05 -3.01
N GLN A 67 10.97 3.36 -3.10
CA GLN A 67 10.02 4.26 -3.75
C GLN A 67 9.92 4.03 -5.26
N LEU A 68 11.00 3.69 -5.95
CA LEU A 68 10.96 3.34 -7.38
C LEU A 68 10.02 2.16 -7.64
N PHE A 69 10.18 1.06 -6.90
CA PHE A 69 9.33 -0.12 -7.07
C PHE A 69 7.88 0.13 -6.65
N TYR A 70 7.67 0.91 -5.59
CA TYR A 70 6.33 1.23 -5.12
C TYR A 70 5.59 2.20 -6.03
N GLN A 71 6.24 3.31 -6.42
CA GLN A 71 5.60 4.38 -7.18
C GLN A 71 5.49 4.09 -8.67
N LEU A 72 6.39 3.28 -9.21
CA LEU A 72 6.50 2.95 -10.62
C LEU A 72 6.57 1.42 -10.82
N PRO A 73 5.51 0.68 -10.40
CA PRO A 73 5.53 -0.78 -10.51
C PRO A 73 5.75 -1.20 -11.97
N PRO A 74 6.71 -2.09 -12.25
CA PRO A 74 7.01 -2.51 -13.63
C PRO A 74 5.83 -3.15 -14.34
N HIS A 75 5.00 -3.89 -13.62
CA HIS A 75 3.81 -4.55 -14.14
C HIS A 75 2.69 -3.57 -14.56
N ASP A 76 2.72 -2.31 -14.15
CA ASP A 76 1.80 -1.28 -14.66
C ASP A 76 2.17 -0.78 -16.06
N ASN A 77 3.35 -1.15 -16.57
CA ASN A 77 3.90 -0.61 -17.78
C ASN A 77 4.32 -1.66 -18.81
N GLU A 78 4.70 -2.86 -18.37
CA GLU A 78 5.30 -3.87 -19.24
C GLU A 78 4.72 -5.26 -18.96
N VAL A 79 4.16 -5.86 -19.99
CA VAL A 79 3.49 -7.17 -19.98
C VAL A 79 4.37 -8.29 -19.39
N ARG A 80 5.69 -8.24 -19.62
CA ARG A 80 6.63 -9.28 -19.15
C ARG A 80 6.69 -9.42 -17.61
N TYR A 81 6.23 -8.41 -16.88
CA TYR A 81 6.18 -8.45 -15.41
C TYR A 81 4.81 -8.84 -14.86
N CYS A 82 3.83 -9.10 -15.73
CA CYS A 82 2.49 -9.54 -15.36
C CYS A 82 2.37 -11.06 -15.47
N GLN A 83 1.69 -11.66 -14.51
CA GLN A 83 1.52 -13.12 -14.44
C GLN A 83 0.07 -13.54 -14.69
N SER A 84 -0.89 -12.65 -14.47
CA SER A 84 -2.32 -12.97 -14.43
C SER A 84 -3.08 -12.61 -15.70
N LEU A 85 -2.48 -11.83 -16.64
CA LEU A 85 -3.16 -11.26 -17.79
C LEU A 85 -3.28 -12.24 -18.96
N ASN A 86 -4.46 -12.32 -19.56
CA ASN A 86 -4.67 -12.98 -20.84
C ASN A 86 -4.17 -12.11 -22.02
N GLU A 87 -4.26 -12.61 -23.26
CA GLU A 87 -3.70 -11.92 -24.45
C GLU A 87 -4.43 -10.61 -24.79
N GLU A 88 -5.70 -10.49 -24.46
CA GLU A 88 -6.49 -9.26 -24.66
C GLU A 88 -6.12 -8.21 -23.62
N GLU A 89 -6.07 -8.61 -22.35
CA GLU A 89 -5.63 -7.76 -21.23
C GLU A 89 -4.19 -7.27 -21.40
N LYS A 90 -3.30 -8.09 -21.97
CA LYS A 90 -1.93 -7.68 -22.31
C LYS A 90 -1.90 -6.54 -23.34
N LYS A 91 -2.74 -6.61 -24.36
CA LYS A 91 -2.88 -5.52 -25.34
C LYS A 91 -3.45 -4.26 -24.67
N GLU A 92 -4.45 -4.44 -23.83
CA GLU A 92 -5.05 -3.33 -23.07
C GLU A 92 -4.05 -2.66 -22.15
N LEU A 93 -3.22 -3.42 -21.43
CA LEU A 93 -2.12 -2.88 -20.62
C LEU A 93 -1.15 -2.03 -21.46
N GLN A 94 -0.78 -2.49 -22.66
CA GLN A 94 0.11 -1.72 -23.53
C GLN A 94 -0.52 -0.38 -23.95
N LEU A 95 -1.80 -0.39 -24.33
CA LEU A 95 -2.54 0.82 -24.67
C LEU A 95 -2.68 1.75 -23.46
N PHE A 96 -3.07 1.21 -22.32
CA PHE A 96 -3.18 1.92 -21.05
C PHE A 96 -1.88 2.61 -20.65
N SER A 97 -0.76 1.86 -20.69
CA SER A 97 0.56 2.40 -20.39
C SER A 97 0.97 3.50 -21.37
N ALA A 98 0.75 3.30 -22.68
CA ALA A 98 1.07 4.27 -23.71
C ALA A 98 0.26 5.57 -23.56
N GLN A 99 -1.04 5.45 -23.29
CA GLN A 99 -1.92 6.58 -23.08
C GLN A 99 -1.52 7.39 -21.85
N ARG A 100 -1.28 6.74 -20.72
CA ARG A 100 -0.83 7.38 -19.47
C ARG A 100 0.49 8.15 -19.68
N LYS A 101 1.45 7.52 -20.39
CA LYS A 101 2.74 8.17 -20.71
C LYS A 101 2.56 9.40 -21.60
N LYS A 102 1.68 9.33 -22.57
CA LYS A 102 1.41 10.43 -23.50
C LYS A 102 0.67 11.60 -22.80
N GLU A 103 -0.34 11.30 -22.02
CA GLU A 103 -1.28 12.30 -21.51
C GLU A 103 -0.89 12.88 -20.15
N ALA A 104 -0.35 12.07 -19.25
CA ALA A 104 -0.17 12.43 -17.86
C ALA A 104 1.29 12.48 -17.37
N LEU A 105 2.17 11.63 -17.91
CA LEU A 105 3.55 11.53 -17.45
C LEU A 105 4.32 12.82 -17.66
N GLY A 106 4.98 13.29 -16.62
CA GLY A 106 5.93 14.38 -16.63
C GLY A 106 7.15 14.08 -15.74
N ARG A 107 8.18 14.87 -15.90
CA ARG A 107 9.33 14.92 -15.00
C ARG A 107 9.49 16.34 -14.49
N GLY A 108 9.58 16.51 -13.18
CA GLY A 108 9.87 17.79 -12.55
C GLY A 108 11.22 18.32 -12.97
N SER A 109 11.31 19.60 -13.29
CA SER A 109 12.57 20.29 -13.55
C SER A 109 12.92 21.16 -12.35
N VAL A 110 14.14 21.00 -11.85
CA VAL A 110 14.63 21.77 -10.70
C VAL A 110 15.40 22.98 -11.20
N LYS A 111 15.01 24.18 -10.72
CA LYS A 111 15.64 25.44 -11.14
C LYS A 111 15.61 26.45 -9.99
N LEU A 112 16.50 27.42 -10.01
CA LEU A 112 16.40 28.60 -9.17
C LEU A 112 15.25 29.49 -9.66
N LEU A 113 14.41 29.96 -8.76
CA LEU A 113 13.40 30.96 -9.08
C LEU A 113 14.14 32.27 -9.46
N PRO A 114 13.82 32.90 -10.61
CA PRO A 114 14.47 34.12 -11.01
C PRO A 114 14.35 35.21 -9.93
N ARG A 115 15.45 35.88 -9.61
CA ARG A 115 15.49 36.94 -8.58
C ARG A 115 14.59 38.13 -8.88
N ALA A 116 14.21 38.32 -10.15
CA ALA A 116 13.22 39.35 -10.55
C ALA A 116 11.80 39.03 -10.05
N ILE A 117 11.53 37.77 -9.73
CA ILE A 117 10.28 37.35 -9.10
C ILE A 117 10.45 37.49 -7.59
N MET A 118 9.73 38.40 -6.95
CA MET A 118 9.85 38.58 -5.50
C MET A 118 9.56 37.28 -4.72
N HIS A 119 8.45 36.64 -5.06
CA HIS A 119 8.08 35.32 -4.53
C HIS A 119 7.02 34.68 -5.41
N ALA A 120 6.90 33.36 -5.29
CA ALA A 120 5.81 32.56 -5.81
C ALA A 120 5.25 31.66 -4.69
N LEU A 121 4.08 31.08 -4.86
CA LEU A 121 3.50 30.18 -3.85
C LEU A 121 3.73 28.73 -4.24
N CYS A 122 4.09 27.91 -3.26
CA CYS A 122 4.20 26.47 -3.43
C CYS A 122 2.81 25.86 -3.58
N GLU A 123 2.55 25.10 -4.63
CA GLU A 123 1.25 24.46 -4.90
C GLU A 123 0.80 23.49 -3.78
N GLN A 124 1.74 22.89 -3.04
CA GLN A 124 1.42 21.92 -1.98
C GLN A 124 1.13 22.59 -0.64
N CYS A 125 1.99 23.47 -0.17
CA CYS A 125 1.90 24.02 1.18
C CYS A 125 1.40 25.48 1.22
N GLY A 126 1.25 26.14 0.07
CA GLY A 126 0.81 27.53 -0.02
C GLY A 126 1.81 28.56 0.52
N THR A 127 2.98 28.14 1.01
CA THR A 127 3.99 29.08 1.52
C THR A 127 4.86 29.63 0.38
N LYS A 128 5.52 30.75 0.67
CA LYS A 128 6.31 31.47 -0.33
C LYS A 128 7.61 30.75 -0.66
N ILE A 129 7.98 30.79 -1.93
CA ILE A 129 9.33 30.48 -2.46
C ILE A 129 9.87 31.81 -2.99
N ASN A 130 11.02 32.26 -2.46
CA ASN A 130 11.55 33.58 -2.81
C ASN A 130 12.43 33.50 -4.05
N GLY A 131 12.61 34.63 -4.73
CA GLY A 131 13.51 34.74 -5.86
C GLY A 131 14.95 34.38 -5.45
N GLY A 132 15.57 33.45 -6.18
CA GLY A 132 16.89 32.87 -5.89
C GLY A 132 16.84 31.55 -5.13
N GLU A 133 15.67 31.14 -4.57
CA GLU A 133 15.51 29.82 -3.97
C GLU A 133 15.29 28.74 -5.04
N ILE A 134 15.63 27.50 -4.69
CA ILE A 134 15.47 26.37 -5.59
C ILE A 134 14.02 25.84 -5.54
N ALA A 135 13.45 25.54 -6.70
CA ALA A 135 12.09 25.04 -6.82
C ALA A 135 11.97 23.92 -7.86
N VAL A 136 10.95 23.10 -7.71
CA VAL A 136 10.58 22.06 -8.68
C VAL A 136 9.40 22.57 -9.51
N PHE A 137 9.56 22.56 -10.83
CA PHE A 137 8.54 22.96 -11.80
C PHE A 137 7.97 21.74 -12.49
N ALA A 138 6.65 21.65 -12.60
CA ALA A 138 5.95 20.58 -13.32
C ALA A 138 5.21 21.16 -14.52
N SER A 139 5.77 21.00 -15.71
CA SER A 139 5.24 21.61 -16.94
C SER A 139 3.81 21.21 -17.29
N ARG A 140 3.39 20.00 -16.90
CA ARG A 140 2.01 19.57 -17.15
C ARG A 140 0.98 20.21 -16.20
N ALA A 141 1.41 20.66 -15.03
CA ALA A 141 0.54 21.38 -14.11
C ALA A 141 0.36 22.86 -14.48
N GLY A 142 1.21 23.34 -15.37
CA GLY A 142 1.17 24.73 -15.86
C GLY A 142 2.52 25.44 -15.76
N PRO A 143 2.68 26.54 -16.50
CA PRO A 143 3.97 27.25 -16.57
C PRO A 143 4.38 27.94 -15.25
N ALA A 144 3.41 28.23 -14.38
CA ALA A 144 3.62 28.91 -13.10
C ALA A 144 3.62 27.94 -11.91
N ALA A 145 3.26 26.66 -12.12
CA ALA A 145 3.14 25.68 -11.05
C ALA A 145 4.51 25.23 -10.55
N LEU A 146 4.76 25.43 -9.25
CA LEU A 146 6.04 25.11 -8.63
C LEU A 146 5.88 24.66 -7.17
N TRP A 147 6.87 23.90 -6.71
CA TRP A 147 6.91 23.30 -5.38
C TRP A 147 8.28 23.49 -4.73
N HIS A 148 8.32 23.54 -3.40
CA HIS A 148 9.57 23.27 -2.70
C HIS A 148 10.02 21.82 -3.00
N PRO A 149 11.33 21.52 -3.00
CA PRO A 149 11.82 20.16 -3.20
C PRO A 149 11.16 19.12 -2.28
N SER A 150 10.97 19.44 -0.99
CA SER A 150 10.28 18.58 -0.01
C SER A 150 8.77 18.47 -0.19
N CYS A 151 8.16 19.41 -0.91
CA CYS A 151 6.72 19.46 -1.17
C CYS A 151 6.31 18.79 -2.50
N PHE A 152 7.27 18.34 -3.31
CA PHE A 152 6.98 17.63 -4.56
C PHE A 152 6.59 16.18 -4.28
N VAL A 153 5.39 15.99 -3.75
CA VAL A 153 4.86 14.72 -3.24
C VAL A 153 3.65 14.25 -4.03
N CYS A 154 3.41 12.95 -4.04
CA CYS A 154 2.17 12.39 -4.59
C CYS A 154 0.97 12.83 -3.76
N TYR A 155 -0.06 13.35 -4.40
CA TYR A 155 -1.30 13.82 -3.75
C TYR A 155 -1.98 12.73 -2.90
N THR A 156 -1.92 11.46 -3.33
CA THR A 156 -2.60 10.35 -2.66
C THR A 156 -1.82 9.81 -1.46
N CYS A 157 -0.50 9.52 -1.62
CA CYS A 157 0.28 8.88 -0.55
C CYS A 157 1.20 9.82 0.22
N ASN A 158 1.31 11.09 -0.18
CA ASN A 158 2.17 12.11 0.42
C ASN A 158 3.66 11.72 0.49
N GLN A 159 4.10 10.76 -0.36
CA GLN A 159 5.51 10.41 -0.49
C GLN A 159 6.17 11.27 -1.57
N LEU A 160 7.47 11.62 -1.37
CA LEU A 160 8.24 12.32 -2.39
C LEU A 160 8.17 11.56 -3.71
N LEU A 161 7.94 12.28 -4.80
CA LEU A 161 7.90 11.71 -6.14
C LEU A 161 9.31 11.34 -6.57
N VAL A 162 9.55 10.03 -6.67
CA VAL A 162 10.86 9.46 -6.95
C VAL A 162 11.39 9.93 -8.29
N ASP A 163 12.65 10.36 -8.32
CA ASP A 163 13.35 10.87 -9.51
C ASP A 163 12.58 12.00 -10.23
N LEU A 164 11.73 12.73 -9.47
CA LEU A 164 10.86 13.80 -9.95
C LEU A 164 9.85 13.34 -11.02
N ILE A 165 9.58 12.03 -11.10
CA ILE A 165 8.60 11.46 -12.04
C ILE A 165 7.21 11.62 -11.45
N TYR A 166 6.33 12.26 -12.21
CA TYR A 166 4.93 12.46 -11.80
C TYR A 166 3.97 12.18 -12.94
N PHE A 167 2.72 11.95 -12.57
CA PHE A 167 1.58 11.89 -13.48
C PHE A 167 0.60 12.99 -13.06
N PHE A 168 0.17 13.81 -14.01
CA PHE A 168 -0.75 14.90 -13.75
C PHE A 168 -2.18 14.49 -14.09
N GLN A 169 -3.09 14.61 -13.11
CA GLN A 169 -4.51 14.27 -13.28
C GLN A 169 -5.36 15.19 -12.43
N VAL A 170 -6.40 15.77 -13.04
CA VAL A 170 -7.42 16.63 -12.35
C VAL A 170 -6.80 17.66 -11.38
N GLY A 171 -5.83 18.43 -11.87
CA GLY A 171 -5.17 19.48 -11.08
C GLY A 171 -4.10 19.04 -10.09
N ASN A 172 -3.87 17.72 -9.92
CA ASN A 172 -2.94 17.18 -8.92
C ASN A 172 -1.82 16.35 -9.55
N ILE A 173 -0.70 16.25 -8.84
CA ILE A 173 0.43 15.39 -9.19
C ILE A 173 0.35 14.08 -8.41
N HIS A 174 0.51 12.96 -9.11
CA HIS A 174 0.44 11.62 -8.55
C HIS A 174 1.67 10.81 -8.91
N CYS A 175 2.03 9.82 -8.11
CA CYS A 175 2.97 8.79 -8.54
C CYS A 175 2.31 7.85 -9.57
N GLY A 176 3.11 7.05 -10.27
CA GLY A 176 2.59 6.16 -11.32
C GLY A 176 1.56 5.15 -10.83
N ARG A 177 1.79 4.56 -9.63
CA ARG A 177 0.86 3.65 -8.98
C ARG A 177 -0.52 4.30 -8.77
N HIS A 178 -0.57 5.39 -8.02
CA HIS A 178 -1.85 6.02 -7.67
C HIS A 178 -2.55 6.66 -8.87
N HIS A 179 -1.78 7.13 -9.86
CA HIS A 179 -2.40 7.54 -11.13
C HIS A 179 -3.05 6.36 -11.87
N ALA A 180 -2.43 5.16 -11.85
CA ALA A 180 -3.05 3.98 -12.43
C ALA A 180 -4.33 3.59 -11.71
N GLU A 181 -4.31 3.63 -10.38
CA GLU A 181 -5.44 3.30 -9.50
C GLU A 181 -6.62 4.30 -9.62
N LEU A 182 -6.38 5.55 -10.03
CA LEU A 182 -7.46 6.49 -10.38
C LEU A 182 -8.22 6.09 -11.65
N LEU A 183 -7.59 5.34 -12.54
CA LEU A 183 -8.13 4.98 -13.84
C LEU A 183 -8.74 3.57 -13.89
N LYS A 184 -8.11 2.61 -13.19
CA LYS A 184 -8.54 1.22 -13.13
C LYS A 184 -8.23 0.62 -11.74
N PRO A 185 -9.06 -0.32 -11.26
CA PRO A 185 -8.84 -0.97 -9.98
C PRO A 185 -7.57 -1.84 -10.00
N ARG A 186 -6.97 -2.05 -8.82
CA ARG A 186 -5.78 -2.89 -8.60
C ARG A 186 -6.15 -4.10 -7.77
N CYS A 187 -5.69 -5.28 -8.16
CA CYS A 187 -5.89 -6.52 -7.42
C CYS A 187 -5.04 -6.53 -6.14
N SER A 188 -5.69 -6.71 -4.99
CA SER A 188 -5.01 -6.76 -3.70
C SER A 188 -4.18 -8.03 -3.48
N ALA A 189 -4.38 -9.08 -4.26
CA ALA A 189 -3.62 -10.33 -4.15
C ALA A 189 -2.33 -10.30 -4.98
N CYS A 190 -2.39 -9.88 -6.26
CA CYS A 190 -1.23 -9.91 -7.17
C CYS A 190 -0.62 -8.55 -7.46
N ASP A 191 -1.22 -7.47 -6.95
CA ASP A 191 -0.79 -6.08 -7.18
C ASP A 191 -0.86 -5.60 -8.65
N GLU A 192 -1.44 -6.37 -9.56
CA GLU A 192 -1.65 -5.99 -10.96
C GLU A 192 -2.94 -5.18 -11.15
N ILE A 193 -2.98 -4.35 -12.19
CA ILE A 193 -4.18 -3.63 -12.61
C ILE A 193 -5.20 -4.63 -13.17
N ILE A 194 -6.46 -4.47 -12.81
CA ILE A 194 -7.56 -5.31 -13.28
C ILE A 194 -8.11 -4.69 -14.57
N PHE A 195 -7.97 -5.40 -15.68
CA PHE A 195 -8.51 -5.01 -16.98
C PHE A 195 -9.83 -5.69 -17.28
N ALA A 196 -10.11 -6.81 -16.62
CA ALA A 196 -11.37 -7.53 -16.77
C ALA A 196 -12.59 -6.66 -16.43
N ASP A 197 -13.70 -6.88 -17.12
CA ASP A 197 -14.96 -6.16 -16.89
C ASP A 197 -15.56 -6.44 -15.51
N GLU A 198 -15.22 -7.58 -14.91
CA GLU A 198 -15.70 -8.00 -13.61
C GLU A 198 -14.54 -8.20 -12.63
N CYS A 199 -14.73 -7.72 -11.41
CA CYS A 199 -13.83 -7.96 -10.29
C CYS A 199 -14.62 -8.13 -8.98
N THR A 200 -14.00 -8.75 -7.99
CA THR A 200 -14.56 -8.80 -6.64
C THR A 200 -14.16 -7.55 -5.88
N GLU A 201 -15.13 -6.88 -5.26
CA GLU A 201 -14.89 -5.79 -4.31
C GLU A 201 -15.25 -6.27 -2.90
N ALA A 202 -14.31 -6.14 -1.97
CA ALA A 202 -14.51 -6.46 -0.57
C ALA A 202 -13.70 -5.49 0.31
N GLU A 203 -14.33 -4.92 1.34
CA GLU A 203 -13.71 -3.96 2.27
C GLU A 203 -12.97 -2.79 1.58
N GLY A 204 -13.56 -2.26 0.51
CA GLY A 204 -12.96 -1.15 -0.25
C GLY A 204 -11.73 -1.52 -1.07
N ARG A 205 -11.45 -2.82 -1.24
CA ARG A 205 -10.37 -3.35 -2.06
C ARG A 205 -10.94 -4.14 -3.23
N HIS A 206 -10.10 -4.37 -4.26
CA HIS A 206 -10.49 -5.12 -5.46
C HIS A 206 -9.60 -6.34 -5.67
N TRP A 207 -10.14 -7.39 -6.26
CA TRP A 207 -9.44 -8.62 -6.63
C TRP A 207 -9.89 -9.10 -8.01
N HIS A 208 -9.00 -9.68 -8.77
CA HIS A 208 -9.44 -10.52 -9.87
C HIS A 208 -10.37 -11.60 -9.31
N MET A 209 -11.40 -12.00 -10.07
CA MET A 209 -12.38 -13.01 -9.64
C MET A 209 -11.73 -14.29 -9.08
N LYS A 210 -10.68 -14.77 -9.76
CA LYS A 210 -9.92 -15.97 -9.36
C LYS A 210 -8.96 -15.75 -8.19
N HIS A 211 -8.63 -14.50 -7.84
CA HIS A 211 -7.70 -14.18 -6.77
C HIS A 211 -8.40 -13.86 -5.43
N PHE A 212 -9.73 -13.76 -5.45
CA PHE A 212 -10.49 -13.68 -4.20
C PHE A 212 -10.77 -15.08 -3.68
N CYS A 213 -9.75 -15.68 -3.08
CA CYS A 213 -9.77 -17.04 -2.56
C CYS A 213 -9.29 -17.08 -1.11
N CYS A 214 -9.65 -18.15 -0.40
CA CYS A 214 -9.18 -18.39 0.97
C CYS A 214 -7.65 -18.53 0.99
N LEU A 215 -6.98 -17.80 1.88
CA LEU A 215 -5.52 -17.85 2.03
C LEU A 215 -5.00 -19.27 2.34
N GLU A 216 -5.78 -20.08 3.06
CA GLU A 216 -5.36 -21.40 3.54
C GLU A 216 -5.68 -22.55 2.56
N CYS A 217 -6.90 -22.57 2.02
CA CYS A 217 -7.35 -23.70 1.17
C CYS A 217 -7.53 -23.32 -0.30
N GLU A 218 -7.23 -22.07 -0.67
CA GLU A 218 -7.29 -21.54 -2.05
C GLU A 218 -8.68 -21.64 -2.71
N THR A 219 -9.73 -22.00 -1.94
CA THR A 219 -11.10 -22.03 -2.46
C THR A 219 -11.56 -20.64 -2.82
N ILE A 220 -12.10 -20.45 -4.03
CA ILE A 220 -12.66 -19.17 -4.50
C ILE A 220 -13.84 -18.78 -3.60
N LEU A 221 -13.82 -17.54 -3.12
CA LEU A 221 -14.78 -17.00 -2.16
C LEU A 221 -15.85 -16.08 -2.77
N GLY A 222 -15.82 -15.89 -4.10
CA GLY A 222 -16.83 -15.10 -4.79
C GLY A 222 -18.26 -15.63 -4.51
N GLY A 223 -19.12 -14.79 -3.93
CA GLY A 223 -20.48 -15.17 -3.56
C GLY A 223 -20.60 -16.00 -2.27
N GLN A 224 -19.52 -16.31 -1.57
CA GLN A 224 -19.53 -17.07 -0.32
C GLN A 224 -19.26 -16.16 0.90
N ARG A 225 -19.62 -16.65 2.09
CA ARG A 225 -19.25 -16.00 3.35
C ARG A 225 -17.75 -16.16 3.57
N TYR A 226 -17.11 -15.08 3.98
CA TYR A 226 -15.68 -15.04 4.27
C TYR A 226 -15.40 -14.18 5.51
N ILE A 227 -14.21 -14.32 6.04
CA ILE A 227 -13.70 -13.48 7.12
C ILE A 227 -12.40 -12.85 6.61
N MET A 228 -12.28 -11.53 6.79
CA MET A 228 -11.03 -10.84 6.48
C MET A 228 -10.15 -10.81 7.71
N LYS A 229 -8.99 -11.46 7.66
CA LYS A 229 -7.99 -11.49 8.72
C LYS A 229 -6.67 -10.94 8.21
N ASP A 230 -6.17 -9.88 8.86
CA ASP A 230 -4.91 -9.22 8.50
C ASP A 230 -4.80 -8.84 7.00
N GLY A 231 -5.94 -8.45 6.41
CA GLY A 231 -6.04 -8.06 5.00
C GLY A 231 -6.15 -9.22 4.00
N HIS A 232 -6.27 -10.47 4.49
CA HIS A 232 -6.43 -11.68 3.68
C HIS A 232 -7.78 -12.34 3.92
N PRO A 233 -8.49 -12.80 2.88
CA PRO A 233 -9.75 -13.49 3.02
C PRO A 233 -9.53 -14.96 3.44
N LEU A 234 -10.37 -15.44 4.35
CA LEU A 234 -10.44 -16.83 4.80
C LEU A 234 -11.86 -17.35 4.63
N CYS A 235 -12.04 -18.61 4.26
CA CYS A 235 -13.34 -19.26 4.34
C CYS A 235 -13.70 -19.53 5.81
N CYS A 236 -14.99 -19.64 6.11
CA CYS A 236 -15.44 -19.88 7.48
C CYS A 236 -14.82 -21.13 8.10
N GLY A 237 -14.71 -22.23 7.34
CA GLY A 237 -14.13 -23.46 7.84
C GLY A 237 -12.63 -23.37 8.19
N CYS A 238 -11.82 -22.69 7.35
CA CYS A 238 -10.41 -22.47 7.67
C CYS A 238 -10.24 -21.51 8.85
N PHE A 239 -11.08 -20.46 8.91
CA PHE A 239 -11.04 -19.55 10.06
C PHE A 239 -11.39 -20.27 11.36
N GLU A 240 -12.44 -21.09 11.37
CA GLU A 240 -12.83 -21.91 12.54
C GLU A 240 -11.71 -22.88 12.93
N SER A 241 -11.10 -23.59 11.98
CA SER A 241 -10.04 -24.53 12.26
C SER A 241 -8.78 -23.89 12.87
N LEU A 242 -8.49 -22.62 12.51
CA LEU A 242 -7.29 -21.93 12.96
C LEU A 242 -7.50 -21.05 14.19
N TYR A 243 -8.69 -20.47 14.35
CA TYR A 243 -8.94 -19.39 15.30
C TYR A 243 -10.14 -19.61 16.22
N ALA A 244 -10.98 -20.66 15.99
CA ALA A 244 -12.09 -20.93 16.89
C ALA A 244 -11.60 -21.46 18.23
N GLU A 245 -12.21 -20.94 19.30
CA GLU A 245 -11.96 -21.42 20.65
C GLU A 245 -12.61 -22.78 20.88
N TYR A 246 -12.05 -23.55 21.80
CA TYR A 246 -12.61 -24.83 22.21
C TYR A 246 -13.54 -24.65 23.42
N CYS A 247 -14.65 -25.36 23.39
CA CYS A 247 -15.53 -25.40 24.54
C CYS A 247 -14.94 -26.25 25.66
N GLU A 248 -14.76 -25.68 26.84
CA GLU A 248 -14.23 -26.34 28.02
C GLU A 248 -15.07 -27.55 28.51
N THR A 249 -16.35 -27.62 28.13
CA THR A 249 -17.25 -28.69 28.55
C THR A 249 -17.25 -29.86 27.58
N CYS A 250 -17.41 -29.62 26.27
CA CYS A 250 -17.53 -30.69 25.28
C CYS A 250 -16.24 -30.94 24.50
N GLY A 251 -15.24 -30.03 24.56
CA GLY A 251 -13.99 -30.16 23.82
C GLY A 251 -14.11 -29.88 22.33
N GLU A 252 -15.28 -29.45 21.84
CA GLU A 252 -15.51 -29.12 20.43
C GLU A 252 -15.26 -27.65 20.14
N HIS A 253 -14.97 -27.31 18.89
CA HIS A 253 -14.84 -25.93 18.45
C HIS A 253 -16.15 -25.16 18.63
N ILE A 254 -16.03 -23.91 19.06
CA ILE A 254 -17.14 -22.98 19.10
C ILE A 254 -17.20 -22.29 17.74
N GLY A 255 -18.09 -22.77 16.85
CA GLY A 255 -18.23 -22.25 15.50
C GLY A 255 -18.69 -20.80 15.46
N LEU A 256 -18.44 -20.14 14.33
CA LEU A 256 -18.77 -18.72 14.10
C LEU A 256 -20.26 -18.38 14.32
N ASP A 257 -21.14 -19.34 14.03
CA ASP A 257 -22.59 -19.18 14.18
C ASP A 257 -23.09 -19.60 15.56
N HIS A 258 -22.21 -20.05 16.45
CA HIS A 258 -22.55 -20.44 17.81
C HIS A 258 -22.36 -19.27 18.77
N ALA A 259 -23.34 -19.06 19.63
CA ALA A 259 -23.17 -18.16 20.76
C ALA A 259 -22.17 -18.74 21.76
N GLN A 260 -21.29 -17.91 22.27
CA GLN A 260 -20.27 -18.35 23.24
C GLN A 260 -20.35 -17.55 24.54
N MET A 261 -19.91 -18.19 25.60
CA MET A 261 -19.69 -17.58 26.91
C MET A 261 -18.21 -17.63 27.22
N THR A 262 -17.69 -16.52 27.74
CA THR A 262 -16.28 -16.42 28.12
C THR A 262 -16.15 -16.00 29.61
N TYR A 263 -15.34 -16.70 30.34
CA TYR A 263 -15.02 -16.35 31.74
C TYR A 263 -13.58 -16.73 32.04
N ASP A 264 -12.80 -15.76 32.50
CA ASP A 264 -11.41 -15.94 32.94
C ASP A 264 -10.48 -16.59 31.88
N GLY A 265 -10.73 -16.30 30.60
CA GLY A 265 -9.95 -16.86 29.48
C GLY A 265 -10.39 -18.25 29.05
N GLN A 266 -11.45 -18.78 29.62
CA GLN A 266 -12.08 -20.04 29.21
C GLN A 266 -13.35 -19.76 28.40
N HIS A 267 -13.69 -20.66 27.47
CA HIS A 267 -14.76 -20.49 26.50
C HIS A 267 -15.74 -21.66 26.53
N TRP A 268 -17.02 -21.40 26.35
CA TRP A 268 -18.09 -22.40 26.30
C TRP A 268 -19.10 -22.03 25.22
N HIS A 269 -19.75 -23.06 24.63
CA HIS A 269 -20.99 -22.80 23.93
C HIS A 269 -22.02 -22.23 24.90
N ALA A 270 -22.75 -21.20 24.48
CA ALA A 270 -23.82 -20.58 25.26
C ALA A 270 -25.12 -21.45 25.22
N THR A 271 -24.98 -22.73 25.50
CA THR A 271 -26.08 -23.72 25.59
C THR A 271 -26.16 -24.22 27.01
N GLU A 272 -27.39 -24.67 27.42
CA GLU A 272 -27.61 -25.21 28.78
C GLU A 272 -26.75 -26.45 29.07
N THR A 273 -26.38 -27.21 28.01
CA THR A 273 -25.54 -28.39 28.13
C THR A 273 -24.06 -28.08 28.40
N CYS A 274 -23.55 -27.02 27.81
CA CYS A 274 -22.12 -26.64 27.95
C CYS A 274 -21.88 -25.59 29.02
N PHE A 275 -22.77 -24.63 29.15
CA PHE A 275 -22.64 -23.56 30.13
C PHE A 275 -24.01 -23.20 30.75
N SER A 276 -24.30 -23.72 31.93
CA SER A 276 -25.50 -23.36 32.66
C SER A 276 -25.24 -22.23 33.67
N PHE A 277 -26.30 -21.50 34.04
CA PHE A 277 -26.23 -20.48 35.09
C PHE A 277 -25.73 -21.05 36.43
N CYS A 278 -25.94 -22.36 36.68
CA CYS A 278 -25.38 -23.06 37.81
C CYS A 278 -23.87 -23.24 37.78
N SER A 279 -23.28 -23.39 36.58
CA SER A 279 -21.84 -23.47 36.36
C SER A 279 -21.14 -22.15 36.74
N LEU A 280 -21.75 -21.02 36.44
CA LEU A 280 -21.29 -19.69 36.82
C LEU A 280 -21.20 -19.55 38.35
N LYS A 281 -22.25 -19.95 39.08
CA LYS A 281 -22.25 -19.90 40.54
C LYS A 281 -21.22 -20.84 41.13
N ARG A 282 -20.92 -21.96 40.50
CA ARG A 282 -19.94 -22.94 40.93
C ARG A 282 -18.50 -22.37 40.78
N LEU A 283 -18.18 -21.82 39.61
CA LEU A 283 -16.90 -21.19 39.31
C LEU A 283 -16.65 -19.98 40.23
N GLN A 284 -17.67 -19.16 40.46
CA GLN A 284 -17.57 -18.04 41.41
C GLN A 284 -17.36 -18.52 42.87
N LYS A 285 -17.98 -19.63 43.27
CA LYS A 285 -17.87 -20.18 44.59
C LYS A 285 -16.50 -20.83 44.84
N GLU A 286 -15.95 -21.53 43.89
CA GLU A 286 -14.61 -22.13 43.95
C GLU A 286 -13.51 -21.06 44.08
N ARG A 287 -13.67 -19.89 43.44
CA ARG A 287 -12.77 -18.74 43.64
C ARG A 287 -12.88 -18.06 44.97
N LEU A 288 -14.06 -17.96 45.52
CA LEU A 288 -14.26 -17.37 46.87
C LEU A 288 -13.61 -18.20 47.95
N TYR A 289 -13.49 -19.52 47.78
CA TYR A 289 -12.81 -20.41 48.70
C TYR A 289 -11.31 -20.64 48.41
N GLY A 290 -10.85 -20.32 47.17
CA GLY A 290 -9.48 -20.63 46.72
C GLY A 290 -8.46 -19.49 46.77
N LYS A 291 -8.85 -18.22 46.84
CA LYS A 291 -7.93 -17.07 46.93
C LYS A 291 -8.56 -15.86 47.60
N LYS A 292 -8.07 -15.49 48.78
CA LYS A 292 -8.08 -14.10 49.23
C LYS A 292 -7.09 -13.35 48.31
N GLN A 293 -7.54 -12.68 47.26
CA GLN A 293 -7.06 -11.40 46.75
C GLN A 293 -7.56 -11.10 45.30
N SER A 294 -8.14 -9.92 45.18
CA SER A 294 -8.23 -9.01 44.04
C SER A 294 -9.12 -9.33 42.86
N ASN A 295 -10.03 -8.37 42.65
CA ASN A 295 -10.74 -7.94 41.42
C ASN A 295 -11.88 -8.80 40.88
N SER A 296 -13.07 -8.25 41.05
CA SER A 296 -14.31 -8.62 40.37
C SER A 296 -14.13 -8.55 38.82
N ARG A 297 -13.99 -9.71 38.18
CA ARG A 297 -14.11 -9.83 36.72
C ARG A 297 -15.53 -10.21 36.37
N SER A 298 -16.19 -9.41 35.57
CA SER A 298 -17.53 -9.64 35.08
C SER A 298 -17.54 -10.78 34.05
N VAL A 299 -18.54 -11.65 34.13
CA VAL A 299 -18.88 -12.61 33.07
C VAL A 299 -19.48 -11.82 31.92
N GLN A 300 -18.90 -11.94 30.75
CA GLN A 300 -19.45 -11.37 29.52
C GLN A 300 -20.08 -12.49 28.69
N ALA A 301 -21.41 -12.39 28.48
CA ALA A 301 -22.05 -13.11 27.40
C ALA A 301 -21.68 -12.38 26.12
N ILE A 302 -20.92 -13.03 25.27
CA ILE A 302 -20.62 -12.51 23.95
C ILE A 302 -21.64 -13.18 23.02
N SER A 303 -22.60 -12.42 22.54
CA SER A 303 -23.39 -12.81 21.36
C SER A 303 -22.39 -13.15 20.24
N PRO A 304 -22.73 -13.97 19.23
CA PRO A 304 -21.76 -14.35 18.20
C PRO A 304 -21.05 -13.10 17.73
N VAL A 305 -19.84 -12.90 18.26
CA VAL A 305 -19.03 -11.75 17.94
C VAL A 305 -18.27 -12.10 16.67
N VAL A 306 -19.04 -12.08 15.64
CA VAL A 306 -18.47 -11.55 14.42
C VAL A 306 -18.90 -10.10 14.42
N SER A 307 -17.97 -9.20 14.67
CA SER A 307 -18.26 -7.79 14.44
C SER A 307 -18.80 -7.72 13.00
N SER A 308 -19.82 -6.90 12.77
CA SER A 308 -20.41 -6.68 11.45
C SER A 308 -19.38 -6.29 10.37
N ASN A 309 -18.13 -6.07 10.76
CA ASN A 309 -16.98 -5.77 9.92
C ASN A 309 -16.12 -6.99 9.56
N GLU A 310 -16.29 -8.15 10.20
CA GLU A 310 -15.46 -9.35 9.96
C GLU A 310 -16.16 -10.42 9.12
N LEU A 311 -17.51 -10.50 9.15
CA LEU A 311 -18.30 -11.37 8.29
C LEU A 311 -18.97 -10.56 7.19
N GLN A 312 -18.46 -10.66 5.98
CA GLN A 312 -19.05 -9.98 4.83
C GLN A 312 -19.54 -10.99 3.79
N ILE A 313 -20.73 -10.72 3.26
CA ILE A 313 -21.23 -11.36 2.05
C ILE A 313 -20.84 -10.41 0.92
N PRO A 314 -20.14 -10.87 -0.12
CA PRO A 314 -19.79 -10.01 -1.24
C PRO A 314 -21.10 -9.54 -1.91
N TRP A 315 -21.38 -8.23 -1.83
CA TRP A 315 -22.48 -7.59 -2.52
C TRP A 315 -21.96 -6.96 -3.80
N SER A 316 -22.56 -7.39 -4.88
CA SER A 316 -22.51 -6.84 -6.25
C SER A 316 -21.20 -6.96 -7.03
N PHE A 317 -21.32 -7.66 -8.14
CA PHE A 317 -20.50 -7.48 -9.33
C PHE A 317 -20.70 -6.05 -9.83
N LYS A 318 -19.66 -5.21 -9.79
CA LYS A 318 -19.69 -3.93 -10.49
C LYS A 318 -19.07 -4.13 -11.86
N HIS A 319 -19.87 -3.88 -12.89
CA HIS A 319 -19.35 -3.69 -14.23
C HIS A 319 -18.61 -2.35 -14.25
N SER A 320 -17.30 -2.37 -14.49
CA SER A 320 -16.53 -1.15 -14.75
C SER A 320 -16.88 -0.67 -16.18
N ARG A 321 -17.55 0.46 -16.28
CA ARG A 321 -17.73 1.17 -17.56
C ARG A 321 -16.53 2.05 -17.87
#